data_fa34e861714bc3458753d013a49c4e76
#
_entry.id   fa34e861714bc3458753d013a49c4e76
#
_cell.length_a   1.000
_cell.length_b   1.000
_cell.length_c   1.000
_cell.angle_alpha   90.00
_cell.angle_beta   90.00
_cell.angle_gamma   90.00
#
_symmetry.space_group_name_H-M   'P 1'
#
loop_
_entity.id
_entity.type
_entity.pdbx_description
1 polymer ?
#
loop_
_entity_poly.entity_id
_entity_poly.type
_entity_poly.pdbx_seq_one_letter_code
_entity_poly.pdbx_strand_id
1 'polypeptide(L)'
;DPAETFLLFRQEALDGESDATLYIETSADRGADPMDRKQWRKANPSFPHRTTERAMLRLRKKLKNPDSWNREALGIYDQVVKQFSPFNGVLWADGADVGPSLDAKPSALAVDMSHARDISVSACWLEADSAHVEEVWAGTDEAAAVEWVADAWKRAGRRCPVVIDGMSPASTMVAALRVRKVNVHVGSAGDMAKGCGLVASDLEAGRLTHADQESVNDAREGARKRAIGTAGGWGLDRRDPAVNIAPMVGVVLARLGASMNQRPTSSESVREGRSSSGRESDTREAVR
;
A
#
# COMPACT_ATOMS: atom_id res chain seq x y z
N ASP A 1 -11.40 1.18 -17.64
CA ASP A 1 -11.75 2.42 -18.33
C ASP A 1 -11.23 2.36 -19.78
N PRO A 2 -12.07 2.61 -20.81
CA PRO A 2 -11.62 2.59 -22.22
C PRO A 2 -10.40 3.49 -22.50
N ALA A 3 -10.27 4.59 -21.77
CA ALA A 3 -9.12 5.49 -21.87
C ALA A 3 -7.82 4.84 -21.36
N GLU A 4 -7.92 4.05 -20.31
CA GLU A 4 -6.78 3.33 -19.72
C GLU A 4 -6.28 2.21 -20.64
N THR A 5 -7.20 1.44 -21.23
CA THR A 5 -6.88 0.41 -22.21
C THR A 5 -6.15 0.99 -23.42
N PHE A 6 -6.60 2.14 -23.94
CA PHE A 6 -5.93 2.83 -25.04
C PHE A 6 -4.50 3.26 -24.66
N LEU A 7 -4.31 3.80 -23.46
CA LEU A 7 -2.99 4.22 -22.98
C LEU A 7 -2.02 3.05 -22.80
N LEU A 8 -2.51 1.87 -22.39
CA LEU A 8 -1.71 0.64 -22.30
C LEU A 8 -1.27 0.19 -23.70
N PHE A 9 -2.18 0.06 -24.66
CA PHE A 9 -1.82 -0.29 -26.03
C PHE A 9 -0.84 0.71 -26.67
N ARG A 10 -1.03 2.01 -26.39
CA ARG A 10 -0.10 3.04 -26.83
C ARG A 10 1.29 2.81 -26.26
N GLN A 11 1.38 2.49 -24.96
CA GLN A 11 2.66 2.25 -24.27
C GLN A 11 3.36 1.00 -24.82
N GLU A 12 2.64 -0.10 -25.00
CA GLU A 12 3.14 -1.33 -25.62
C GLU A 12 3.71 -1.07 -27.01
N ALA A 13 2.99 -0.27 -27.82
CA ALA A 13 3.46 0.09 -29.16
C ALA A 13 4.72 0.96 -29.15
N LEU A 14 4.84 1.89 -28.20
CA LEU A 14 6.02 2.75 -28.04
C LEU A 14 7.22 1.98 -27.48
N ASP A 15 6.99 1.01 -26.61
CA ASP A 15 8.03 0.13 -26.04
C ASP A 15 8.48 -0.96 -27.05
N GLY A 16 7.78 -1.10 -28.19
CA GLY A 16 8.07 -2.12 -29.22
C GLY A 16 7.64 -3.52 -28.82
N GLU A 17 6.76 -3.64 -27.83
CA GLU A 17 6.25 -4.92 -27.29
C GLU A 17 5.02 -5.42 -28.07
N SER A 18 4.41 -4.59 -28.92
CA SER A 18 3.23 -4.97 -29.72
C SER A 18 3.62 -5.77 -30.95
N ASP A 19 3.08 -6.99 -31.07
CA ASP A 19 3.29 -7.85 -32.23
C ASP A 19 2.34 -7.47 -33.37
N ALA A 20 2.84 -7.44 -34.63
CA ALA A 20 2.08 -7.14 -35.85
C ALA A 20 1.27 -5.82 -35.82
N THR A 21 1.68 -4.83 -35.05
CA THR A 21 0.99 -3.55 -34.88
C THR A 21 1.76 -2.41 -35.53
N LEU A 22 1.09 -1.67 -36.46
CA LEU A 22 1.59 -0.37 -36.94
C LEU A 22 0.99 0.74 -36.08
N TYR A 23 1.83 1.44 -35.33
CA TYR A 23 1.42 2.59 -34.54
C TYR A 23 1.91 3.90 -35.16
N ILE A 24 1.00 4.84 -35.40
CA ILE A 24 1.30 6.17 -35.93
C ILE A 24 0.68 7.20 -35.00
N GLU A 25 1.50 8.08 -34.44
CA GLU A 25 1.05 9.16 -33.56
C GLU A 25 1.52 10.52 -34.12
N THR A 26 0.61 11.51 -34.11
CA THR A 26 0.93 12.90 -34.36
C THR A 26 0.64 13.69 -33.09
N SER A 27 1.68 14.22 -32.46
CA SER A 27 1.56 14.97 -31.19
C SER A 27 2.51 16.15 -31.16
N ALA A 28 2.20 17.17 -30.37
CA ALA A 28 3.11 18.24 -30.02
C ALA A 28 4.18 17.74 -29.03
N ASP A 29 5.28 18.47 -28.91
CA ASP A 29 6.30 18.15 -27.93
C ASP A 29 5.78 18.41 -26.51
N ARG A 30 6.01 17.47 -25.60
CA ARG A 30 5.62 17.58 -24.21
C ARG A 30 6.36 18.76 -23.56
N GLY A 31 5.62 19.65 -22.87
CA GLY A 31 6.16 20.83 -22.23
C GLY A 31 6.40 22.03 -23.16
N ALA A 32 6.09 21.90 -24.48
CA ALA A 32 6.14 23.04 -25.39
C ALA A 32 5.06 24.08 -25.09
N ASP A 33 5.25 25.31 -25.59
CA ASP A 33 4.23 26.36 -25.47
C ASP A 33 2.92 25.89 -26.12
N PRO A 34 1.81 25.79 -25.37
CA PRO A 34 0.52 25.36 -25.90
C PRO A 34 -0.04 26.25 -27.02
N MET A 35 0.53 27.45 -27.21
CA MET A 35 0.11 28.41 -28.24
C MET A 35 1.06 28.46 -29.44
N ASP A 36 2.13 27.69 -29.46
CA ASP A 36 3.04 27.63 -30.60
C ASP A 36 2.38 26.96 -31.83
N ARG A 37 2.28 27.70 -32.95
CA ARG A 37 1.71 27.24 -34.21
C ARG A 37 2.51 26.10 -34.87
N LYS A 38 3.81 26.03 -34.59
CA LYS A 38 4.64 24.89 -35.06
C LYS A 38 4.22 23.61 -34.37
N GLN A 39 3.93 23.68 -33.08
CA GLN A 39 3.43 22.56 -32.31
C GLN A 39 2.01 22.16 -32.74
N TRP A 40 1.14 23.13 -33.07
CA TRP A 40 -0.17 22.85 -33.64
C TRP A 40 -0.09 22.09 -34.96
N ARG A 41 0.88 22.46 -35.85
CA ARG A 41 1.12 21.75 -37.09
C ARG A 41 1.66 20.35 -36.88
N LYS A 42 2.53 20.16 -35.90
CA LYS A 42 3.07 18.86 -35.53
C LYS A 42 1.97 17.92 -35.02
N ALA A 43 1.09 18.41 -34.16
CA ALA A 43 -0.05 17.66 -33.62
C ALA A 43 -1.17 17.43 -34.62
N ASN A 44 -1.39 18.39 -35.52
CA ASN A 44 -2.47 18.35 -36.53
C ASN A 44 -1.90 18.55 -37.91
N PRO A 45 -1.58 17.48 -38.65
CA PRO A 45 -1.04 17.59 -40.02
C PRO A 45 -1.94 18.35 -41.00
N SER A 46 -3.25 18.45 -40.70
CA SER A 46 -4.21 19.24 -41.46
C SER A 46 -4.19 20.76 -41.22
N PHE A 47 -3.42 21.20 -40.18
CA PHE A 47 -3.24 22.62 -39.89
C PHE A 47 -2.26 23.26 -40.88
N PRO A 48 -2.48 24.51 -41.38
CA PRO A 48 -3.62 25.38 -41.08
C PRO A 48 -4.80 25.23 -42.06
N HIS A 49 -4.73 24.32 -43.01
CA HIS A 49 -5.66 24.27 -44.14
C HIS A 49 -7.07 23.79 -43.80
N ARG A 50 -7.20 22.61 -43.17
CA ARG A 50 -8.48 22.07 -42.72
C ARG A 50 -8.76 22.42 -41.26
N THR A 51 -7.77 22.27 -40.38
CA THR A 51 -7.83 22.72 -39.00
C THR A 51 -7.29 24.16 -38.94
N THR A 52 -8.17 25.14 -39.04
CA THR A 52 -7.79 26.55 -39.11
C THR A 52 -7.35 27.06 -37.74
N GLU A 53 -6.52 28.11 -37.71
CA GLU A 53 -6.13 28.79 -36.46
C GLU A 53 -7.35 29.24 -35.64
N ARG A 54 -8.38 29.75 -36.32
CA ARG A 54 -9.65 30.13 -35.67
C ARG A 54 -10.35 28.95 -34.99
N ALA A 55 -10.24 27.74 -35.57
CA ALA A 55 -10.80 26.55 -34.97
C ALA A 55 -10.03 26.14 -33.70
N MET A 56 -8.69 26.19 -33.78
CA MET A 56 -7.82 25.93 -32.60
C MET A 56 -8.09 26.89 -31.47
N LEU A 57 -8.17 28.20 -31.75
CA LEU A 57 -8.47 29.22 -30.75
C LEU A 57 -9.87 29.06 -30.13
N ARG A 58 -10.87 28.65 -30.92
CA ARG A 58 -12.20 28.31 -30.40
C ARG A 58 -12.17 27.09 -29.49
N LEU A 59 -11.42 26.07 -29.86
CA LEU A 59 -11.25 24.86 -29.08
C LEU A 59 -10.56 25.20 -27.73
N ARG A 60 -9.48 26.00 -27.79
CA ARG A 60 -8.78 26.47 -26.59
C ARG A 60 -9.71 27.23 -25.61
N LYS A 61 -10.63 28.02 -26.14
CA LYS A 61 -11.62 28.74 -25.30
C LYS A 61 -12.61 27.81 -24.64
N LYS A 62 -12.94 26.66 -25.25
CA LYS A 62 -13.84 25.64 -24.68
C LYS A 62 -13.13 24.73 -23.67
N LEU A 63 -11.91 24.30 -24.00
CA LEU A 63 -11.09 23.44 -23.17
C LEU A 63 -10.32 24.29 -22.16
N LYS A 64 -10.96 24.64 -21.05
CA LYS A 64 -10.37 25.49 -20.01
C LYS A 64 -9.25 24.78 -19.24
N ASN A 65 -9.35 23.45 -19.09
CA ASN A 65 -8.34 22.64 -18.42
C ASN A 65 -7.14 22.42 -19.36
N PRO A 66 -5.90 22.73 -18.92
CA PRO A 66 -4.68 22.49 -19.69
C PRO A 66 -4.51 21.05 -20.15
N ASP A 67 -4.84 20.07 -19.31
CA ASP A 67 -4.70 18.65 -19.63
C ASP A 67 -5.66 18.23 -20.76
N SER A 68 -6.91 18.75 -20.73
CA SER A 68 -7.86 18.54 -21.81
C SER A 68 -7.38 19.17 -23.12
N TRP A 69 -6.76 20.36 -23.06
CA TRP A 69 -6.14 20.98 -24.23
C TRP A 69 -4.99 20.15 -24.78
N ASN A 70 -4.13 19.63 -23.91
CA ASN A 70 -3.01 18.79 -24.31
C ASN A 70 -3.49 17.52 -25.01
N ARG A 71 -4.48 16.82 -24.45
CA ARG A 71 -5.03 15.59 -25.06
C ARG A 71 -5.78 15.85 -26.37
N GLU A 72 -6.75 16.77 -26.33
CA GLU A 72 -7.73 16.93 -27.41
C GLU A 72 -7.20 17.75 -28.59
N ALA A 73 -6.33 18.72 -28.34
CA ALA A 73 -5.83 19.64 -29.36
C ALA A 73 -4.38 19.36 -29.80
N LEU A 74 -3.57 18.87 -28.89
CA LEU A 74 -2.14 18.68 -29.11
C LEU A 74 -1.71 17.21 -29.17
N GLY A 75 -2.62 16.26 -28.97
CA GLY A 75 -2.31 14.82 -29.00
C GLY A 75 -1.30 14.40 -27.94
N ILE A 76 -1.13 15.19 -26.86
CA ILE A 76 -0.23 14.90 -25.77
C ILE A 76 -1.01 14.12 -24.72
N TYR A 77 -0.95 12.80 -24.78
CA TYR A 77 -1.60 11.92 -23.82
C TYR A 77 -0.85 11.89 -22.48
N ASP A 78 -1.59 11.58 -21.43
CA ASP A 78 -0.98 11.33 -20.12
C ASP A 78 0.02 10.17 -20.23
N GLN A 79 1.12 10.26 -19.52
CA GLN A 79 2.03 9.13 -19.43
C GLN A 79 1.35 8.06 -18.56
N VAL A 80 1.31 6.83 -19.05
CA VAL A 80 1.09 5.69 -18.18
C VAL A 80 2.30 5.63 -17.26
N VAL A 81 2.18 6.23 -16.10
CA VAL A 81 3.11 5.93 -15.03
C VAL A 81 2.79 4.49 -14.67
N LYS A 82 3.59 3.53 -15.13
CA LYS A 82 3.56 2.15 -14.60
C LYS A 82 3.75 2.32 -13.08
N GLN A 83 2.64 2.38 -12.35
CA GLN A 83 2.71 2.42 -10.90
C GLN A 83 3.06 1.01 -10.46
N PHE A 84 4.33 0.79 -10.25
CA PHE A 84 4.80 -0.48 -9.69
C PHE A 84 4.26 -0.65 -8.27
N SER A 85 4.06 -1.90 -7.89
CA SER A 85 3.78 -2.24 -6.51
C SER A 85 4.80 -1.58 -5.58
N PRO A 86 4.36 -1.06 -4.42
CA PRO A 86 5.30 -0.50 -3.43
C PRO A 86 6.23 -1.55 -2.82
N PHE A 87 5.95 -2.83 -3.03
CA PHE A 87 6.72 -3.95 -2.53
C PHE A 87 7.50 -4.59 -3.67
N ASN A 88 8.82 -4.52 -3.61
CA ASN A 88 9.72 -5.01 -4.65
C ASN A 88 9.45 -6.49 -4.97
N GLY A 89 9.13 -6.80 -6.24
CA GLY A 89 8.76 -8.15 -6.66
C GLY A 89 9.88 -9.17 -6.56
N VAL A 90 11.14 -8.77 -6.76
CA VAL A 90 12.31 -9.66 -6.65
C VAL A 90 12.53 -10.02 -5.18
N LEU A 91 12.58 -9.00 -4.29
CA LEU A 91 12.75 -9.24 -2.86
C LEU A 91 11.57 -10.03 -2.26
N TRP A 92 10.37 -9.83 -2.80
CA TRP A 92 9.20 -10.63 -2.42
C TRP A 92 9.39 -12.10 -2.83
N ALA A 93 9.76 -12.38 -4.07
CA ALA A 93 9.96 -13.75 -4.55
C ALA A 93 11.08 -14.47 -3.77
N ASP A 94 12.15 -13.74 -3.41
CA ASP A 94 13.24 -14.26 -2.58
C ASP A 94 12.80 -14.60 -1.14
N GLY A 95 11.69 -14.00 -0.67
CA GLY A 95 11.10 -14.24 0.65
C GLY A 95 10.16 -15.45 0.72
N ALA A 96 9.98 -16.21 -0.36
CA ALA A 96 9.13 -17.40 -0.36
C ALA A 96 9.70 -18.49 0.56
N ASP A 97 8.91 -18.98 1.52
CA ASP A 97 9.30 -19.98 2.50
C ASP A 97 8.10 -20.83 2.94
N VAL A 98 8.37 -22.03 3.42
CA VAL A 98 7.35 -22.98 3.90
C VAL A 98 6.61 -22.47 5.16
N GLY A 99 7.22 -21.52 5.85
CA GLY A 99 6.64 -20.90 7.04
C GLY A 99 6.83 -21.69 8.33
N PRO A 100 6.19 -21.22 9.42
CA PRO A 100 6.33 -21.81 10.74
C PRO A 100 5.64 -23.19 10.82
N SER A 101 6.00 -23.95 11.84
CA SER A 101 5.33 -25.24 12.10
C SER A 101 3.83 -25.06 12.34
N LEU A 102 3.04 -26.10 12.02
CA LEU A 102 1.57 -26.09 12.15
C LEU A 102 1.05 -25.74 13.57
N ASP A 103 1.88 -26.00 14.60
CA ASP A 103 1.54 -25.69 16.00
C ASP A 103 1.99 -24.29 16.42
N ALA A 104 2.70 -23.57 15.58
CA ALA A 104 3.19 -22.24 15.89
C ALA A 104 2.03 -21.24 16.03
N LYS A 105 2.04 -20.50 17.12
CA LYS A 105 0.98 -19.51 17.40
C LYS A 105 1.33 -18.19 16.73
N PRO A 106 0.41 -17.61 15.94
CA PRO A 106 0.64 -16.31 15.34
C PRO A 106 0.78 -15.22 16.41
N SER A 107 1.67 -14.28 16.14
CA SER A 107 1.88 -13.07 16.95
C SER A 107 0.75 -12.06 16.77
N ALA A 108 0.11 -12.04 15.60
CA ALA A 108 -1.06 -11.24 15.29
C ALA A 108 -1.89 -11.87 14.17
N LEU A 109 -3.17 -11.50 14.14
CA LEU A 109 -4.09 -11.74 13.04
C LEU A 109 -4.55 -10.38 12.48
N ALA A 110 -4.96 -10.36 11.22
CA ALA A 110 -5.61 -9.20 10.62
C ALA A 110 -6.75 -9.63 9.70
N VAL A 111 -7.76 -8.78 9.57
CA VAL A 111 -8.87 -8.99 8.67
C VAL A 111 -9.03 -7.79 7.77
N ASP A 112 -9.12 -8.04 6.48
CA ASP A 112 -9.51 -7.03 5.50
C ASP A 112 -10.59 -7.55 4.57
N MET A 113 -11.29 -6.63 3.90
CA MET A 113 -12.38 -6.97 2.99
C MET A 113 -12.33 -6.05 1.78
N SER A 114 -12.45 -6.64 0.59
CA SER A 114 -12.56 -5.90 -0.67
C SER A 114 -13.90 -5.17 -0.78
N HIS A 115 -14.03 -4.26 -1.74
CA HIS A 115 -15.31 -3.65 -2.08
C HIS A 115 -16.33 -4.68 -2.64
N ALA A 116 -15.85 -5.76 -3.24
CA ALA A 116 -16.68 -6.88 -3.70
C ALA A 116 -17.09 -7.85 -2.58
N ARG A 117 -16.68 -7.55 -1.33
CA ARG A 117 -16.97 -8.33 -0.11
C ARG A 117 -16.15 -9.61 0.02
N ASP A 118 -15.05 -9.75 -0.71
CA ASP A 118 -14.08 -10.82 -0.46
C ASP A 118 -13.31 -10.52 0.82
N ILE A 119 -13.36 -11.43 1.76
CA ILE A 119 -12.74 -11.30 3.08
C ILE A 119 -11.44 -12.09 3.07
N SER A 120 -10.37 -11.47 3.50
CA SER A 120 -9.07 -12.08 3.72
C SER A 120 -8.68 -11.96 5.20
N VAL A 121 -8.23 -13.07 5.78
CA VAL A 121 -7.64 -13.09 7.12
C VAL A 121 -6.19 -13.51 6.99
N SER A 122 -5.30 -12.64 7.44
CA SER A 122 -3.86 -12.88 7.43
C SER A 122 -3.32 -13.06 8.84
N ALA A 123 -2.25 -13.82 8.96
CA ALA A 123 -1.51 -14.02 10.20
C ALA A 123 -0.06 -13.59 10.04
N CYS A 124 0.56 -13.18 11.13
CA CYS A 124 2.00 -12.90 11.20
C CYS A 124 2.62 -13.61 12.39
N TRP A 125 3.73 -14.28 12.14
CA TRP A 125 4.60 -14.89 13.16
C TRP A 125 5.90 -14.09 13.24
N LEU A 126 6.30 -13.72 14.44
CA LEU A 126 7.58 -13.06 14.69
C LEU A 126 8.54 -14.06 15.33
N GLU A 127 9.71 -14.18 14.74
CA GLU A 127 10.83 -14.98 15.24
C GLU A 127 12.06 -14.07 15.32
N ALA A 128 12.45 -13.73 16.55
CA ALA A 128 13.60 -12.84 16.79
C ALA A 128 13.56 -11.57 15.92
N ASP A 129 14.30 -11.54 14.82
CA ASP A 129 14.43 -10.40 13.91
C ASP A 129 13.69 -10.58 12.57
N SER A 130 12.96 -11.69 12.38
CA SER A 130 12.23 -12.00 11.15
C SER A 130 10.71 -12.07 11.38
N ALA A 131 9.96 -11.88 10.32
CA ALA A 131 8.50 -12.01 10.29
C ALA A 131 8.10 -12.95 9.15
N HIS A 132 7.22 -13.91 9.44
CA HIS A 132 6.53 -14.70 8.43
C HIS A 132 5.07 -14.28 8.34
N VAL A 133 4.53 -14.20 7.11
CA VAL A 133 3.14 -13.76 6.87
C VAL A 133 2.42 -14.71 5.93
N GLU A 134 1.15 -14.99 6.23
CA GLU A 134 0.29 -15.85 5.40
C GLU A 134 -1.14 -15.34 5.38
N GLU A 135 -1.87 -15.60 4.29
CA GLU A 135 -3.32 -15.61 4.28
C GLU A 135 -3.81 -16.95 4.85
N VAL A 136 -4.48 -16.92 5.99
CA VAL A 136 -4.87 -18.13 6.72
C VAL A 136 -6.34 -18.48 6.59
N TRP A 137 -7.14 -17.59 6.02
CA TRP A 137 -8.54 -17.81 5.66
C TRP A 137 -9.00 -16.80 4.61
N ALA A 138 -9.82 -17.25 3.65
CA ALA A 138 -10.47 -16.41 2.67
C ALA A 138 -11.91 -16.86 2.43
N GLY A 139 -12.80 -15.92 2.10
CA GLY A 139 -14.21 -16.21 1.80
C GLY A 139 -15.05 -14.94 1.67
N THR A 140 -16.36 -15.10 1.56
CA THR A 140 -17.32 -13.97 1.40
C THR A 140 -18.37 -13.91 2.51
N ASP A 141 -18.44 -14.93 3.39
CA ASP A 141 -19.38 -14.98 4.50
C ASP A 141 -18.79 -14.35 5.75
N GLU A 142 -19.32 -13.17 6.14
CA GLU A 142 -18.87 -12.45 7.34
C GLU A 142 -19.11 -13.24 8.63
N ALA A 143 -20.20 -13.98 8.73
CA ALA A 143 -20.49 -14.77 9.94
C ALA A 143 -19.48 -15.90 10.09
N ALA A 144 -19.17 -16.62 9.01
CA ALA A 144 -18.15 -17.64 8.99
C ALA A 144 -16.76 -17.08 9.31
N ALA A 145 -16.41 -15.90 8.75
CA ALA A 145 -15.15 -15.23 9.03
C ALA A 145 -15.04 -14.86 10.52
N VAL A 146 -16.10 -14.29 11.11
CA VAL A 146 -16.12 -13.90 12.54
C VAL A 146 -15.94 -15.13 13.44
N GLU A 147 -16.60 -16.25 13.16
CA GLU A 147 -16.43 -17.50 13.93
C GLU A 147 -14.99 -18.02 13.79
N TRP A 148 -14.49 -18.09 12.56
CA TRP A 148 -13.13 -18.56 12.30
C TRP A 148 -12.08 -17.72 13.02
N VAL A 149 -12.17 -16.38 12.92
CA VAL A 149 -11.25 -15.44 13.59
C VAL A 149 -11.32 -15.59 15.12
N ALA A 150 -12.52 -15.74 15.68
CA ALA A 150 -12.69 -15.91 17.12
C ALA A 150 -12.04 -17.20 17.61
N ASP A 151 -12.15 -18.29 16.86
CA ASP A 151 -11.55 -19.57 17.21
C ASP A 151 -10.04 -19.58 16.98
N ALA A 152 -9.55 -18.98 15.89
CA ALA A 152 -8.12 -18.80 15.65
C ALA A 152 -7.47 -17.94 16.75
N TRP A 153 -8.13 -16.86 17.16
CA TRP A 153 -7.68 -16.01 18.27
C TRP A 153 -7.60 -16.75 19.61
N LYS A 154 -8.58 -17.60 19.91
CA LYS A 154 -8.54 -18.45 21.13
C LYS A 154 -7.33 -19.38 21.12
N ARG A 155 -7.03 -20.01 19.97
CA ARG A 155 -5.86 -20.89 19.80
C ARG A 155 -4.54 -20.13 19.91
N ALA A 156 -4.45 -18.95 19.27
CA ALA A 156 -3.28 -18.09 19.32
C ALA A 156 -2.99 -17.55 20.74
N GLY A 157 -4.03 -17.37 21.53
CA GLY A 157 -3.96 -16.82 22.87
C GLY A 157 -4.49 -15.38 22.97
N ARG A 158 -5.01 -15.02 24.11
CA ARG A 158 -5.74 -13.75 24.34
C ARG A 158 -4.92 -12.48 24.12
N ARG A 159 -3.59 -12.59 24.04
CA ARG A 159 -2.69 -11.45 23.78
C ARG A 159 -2.48 -11.19 22.29
N CYS A 160 -2.80 -12.15 21.41
CA CYS A 160 -2.73 -11.97 19.96
C CYS A 160 -3.71 -10.87 19.55
N PRO A 161 -3.27 -9.72 19.03
CA PRO A 161 -4.18 -8.71 18.51
C PRO A 161 -4.79 -9.18 17.18
N VAL A 162 -6.06 -8.79 16.96
CA VAL A 162 -6.71 -8.87 15.66
C VAL A 162 -6.83 -7.45 15.12
N VAL A 163 -6.17 -7.13 14.02
CA VAL A 163 -6.14 -5.79 13.47
C VAL A 163 -7.10 -5.68 12.29
N ILE A 164 -7.91 -4.63 12.29
CA ILE A 164 -8.85 -4.29 11.21
C ILE A 164 -8.71 -2.81 10.90
N ASP A 165 -8.52 -2.45 9.63
CA ASP A 165 -8.50 -1.04 9.23
C ASP A 165 -9.89 -0.42 9.42
N GLY A 166 -9.98 0.68 10.17
CA GLY A 166 -11.23 1.37 10.43
C GLY A 166 -11.93 1.92 9.17
N MET A 167 -11.21 2.07 8.08
CA MET A 167 -11.74 2.49 6.78
C MET A 167 -12.10 1.33 5.84
N SER A 168 -11.78 0.10 6.23
CA SER A 168 -12.13 -1.11 5.47
C SER A 168 -13.60 -1.48 5.64
N PRO A 169 -14.26 -2.06 4.62
CA PRO A 169 -15.56 -2.72 4.79
C PRO A 169 -15.55 -3.77 5.91
N ALA A 170 -14.41 -4.42 6.19
CA ALA A 170 -14.26 -5.36 7.30
C ALA A 170 -14.56 -4.74 8.69
N SER A 171 -14.58 -3.41 8.81
CA SER A 171 -14.94 -2.72 10.06
C SER A 171 -16.34 -3.07 10.56
N THR A 172 -17.25 -3.54 9.69
CA THR A 172 -18.58 -4.06 10.07
C THR A 172 -18.50 -5.25 11.02
N MET A 173 -17.43 -6.05 10.93
CA MET A 173 -17.23 -7.26 11.75
C MET A 173 -16.75 -6.95 13.18
N VAL A 174 -16.27 -5.73 13.44
CA VAL A 174 -15.66 -5.36 14.75
C VAL A 174 -16.62 -5.59 15.92
N ALA A 175 -17.88 -5.20 15.78
CA ALA A 175 -18.87 -5.37 16.86
C ALA A 175 -19.09 -6.86 17.19
N ALA A 176 -19.24 -7.70 16.17
CA ALA A 176 -19.45 -9.13 16.33
C ALA A 176 -18.23 -9.85 16.96
N LEU A 177 -17.02 -9.45 16.59
CA LEU A 177 -15.77 -9.95 17.18
C LEU A 177 -15.63 -9.52 18.65
N ARG A 178 -15.97 -8.27 19.00
CA ARG A 178 -15.94 -7.77 20.38
C ARG A 178 -16.95 -8.49 21.28
N VAL A 179 -18.14 -8.82 20.77
CA VAL A 179 -19.12 -9.65 21.50
C VAL A 179 -18.50 -11.02 21.88
N ARG A 180 -17.63 -11.58 21.03
CA ARG A 180 -16.88 -12.82 21.28
C ARG A 180 -15.62 -12.60 22.12
N LYS A 181 -15.44 -11.36 22.64
CA LYS A 181 -14.29 -10.95 23.48
C LYS A 181 -12.94 -11.00 22.77
N VAL A 182 -12.94 -10.99 21.44
CA VAL A 182 -11.71 -10.90 20.66
C VAL A 182 -11.04 -9.56 20.89
N ASN A 183 -9.71 -9.56 21.04
CA ASN A 183 -8.91 -8.33 21.21
C ASN A 183 -8.73 -7.65 19.83
N VAL A 184 -9.68 -6.79 19.47
CA VAL A 184 -9.70 -6.11 18.17
C VAL A 184 -9.10 -4.71 18.29
N HIS A 185 -8.01 -4.48 17.56
CA HIS A 185 -7.45 -3.16 17.30
C HIS A 185 -8.03 -2.60 15.99
N VAL A 186 -8.71 -1.46 16.08
CA VAL A 186 -9.20 -0.75 14.89
C VAL A 186 -8.13 0.23 14.44
N GLY A 187 -7.51 -0.08 13.33
CA GLY A 187 -6.40 0.68 12.79
C GLY A 187 -6.82 2.03 12.20
N SER A 188 -5.95 2.99 12.35
CA SER A 188 -6.02 4.32 11.76
C SER A 188 -5.23 4.40 10.44
N ALA A 189 -5.36 5.52 9.72
CA ALA A 189 -4.51 5.78 8.55
C ALA A 189 -3.00 5.80 8.91
N GLY A 190 -2.65 6.28 10.12
CA GLY A 190 -1.28 6.25 10.61
C GLY A 190 -0.79 4.82 10.87
N ASP A 191 -1.65 3.95 11.36
CA ASP A 191 -1.34 2.53 11.54
C ASP A 191 -1.10 1.84 10.19
N MET A 192 -1.91 2.13 9.19
CA MET A 192 -1.69 1.64 7.82
C MET A 192 -0.33 2.09 7.28
N ALA A 193 0.03 3.37 7.43
CA ALA A 193 1.32 3.88 6.98
C ALA A 193 2.49 3.19 7.70
N LYS A 194 2.37 2.99 9.01
CA LYS A 194 3.36 2.26 9.81
C LYS A 194 3.49 0.81 9.35
N GLY A 195 2.38 0.11 9.14
CA GLY A 195 2.38 -1.27 8.65
C GLY A 195 3.04 -1.41 7.29
N CYS A 196 2.70 -0.52 6.32
CA CYS A 196 3.35 -0.49 5.01
C CYS A 196 4.86 -0.25 5.12
N GLY A 197 5.30 0.66 6.00
CA GLY A 197 6.71 0.92 6.26
C GLY A 197 7.43 -0.30 6.84
N LEU A 198 6.81 -1.01 7.78
CA LEU A 198 7.38 -2.23 8.36
C LEU A 198 7.58 -3.32 7.31
N VAL A 199 6.57 -3.62 6.50
CA VAL A 199 6.67 -4.63 5.43
C VAL A 199 7.75 -4.24 4.43
N ALA A 200 7.80 -2.99 3.97
CA ALA A 200 8.81 -2.52 3.02
C ALA A 200 10.24 -2.66 3.61
N SER A 201 10.45 -2.21 4.85
CA SER A 201 11.77 -2.31 5.52
C SER A 201 12.20 -3.75 5.76
N ASP A 202 11.25 -4.63 6.13
CA ASP A 202 11.57 -6.04 6.36
C ASP A 202 11.89 -6.78 5.07
N LEU A 203 11.22 -6.44 3.95
CA LEU A 203 11.57 -6.93 2.62
C LEU A 203 12.98 -6.48 2.20
N GLU A 204 13.28 -5.19 2.33
CA GLU A 204 14.59 -4.63 1.98
C GLU A 204 15.73 -5.26 2.80
N ALA A 205 15.44 -5.65 4.02
CA ALA A 205 16.41 -6.27 4.92
C ALA A 205 16.43 -7.81 4.84
N GLY A 206 15.62 -8.43 3.98
CA GLY A 206 15.52 -9.90 3.86
C GLY A 206 14.98 -10.57 5.14
N ARG A 207 14.13 -9.87 5.89
CA ARG A 207 13.55 -10.36 7.16
C ARG A 207 12.07 -10.70 7.06
N LEU A 208 11.43 -10.49 5.91
CA LEU A 208 10.06 -10.90 5.67
C LEU A 208 10.03 -12.16 4.81
N THR A 209 9.35 -13.19 5.29
CA THR A 209 9.04 -14.40 4.52
C THR A 209 7.53 -14.58 4.38
N HIS A 210 7.09 -15.38 3.41
CA HIS A 210 5.69 -15.66 3.13
C HIS A 210 5.51 -17.02 2.43
N ALA A 211 4.30 -17.58 2.50
CA ALA A 211 4.00 -18.92 1.98
C ALA A 211 3.77 -18.99 0.45
N ASP A 212 4.20 -18.00 -0.32
CA ASP A 212 4.08 -17.93 -1.80
C ASP A 212 2.66 -18.18 -2.32
N GLN A 213 1.65 -17.62 -1.63
CA GLN A 213 0.24 -17.79 -1.97
C GLN A 213 -0.15 -16.90 -3.14
N GLU A 214 -0.81 -17.47 -4.16
CA GLU A 214 -1.25 -16.78 -5.38
C GLU A 214 -2.09 -15.54 -5.04
N SER A 215 -3.06 -15.65 -4.12
CA SER A 215 -3.91 -14.53 -3.70
C SER A 215 -3.13 -13.34 -3.13
N VAL A 216 -2.08 -13.61 -2.36
CA VAL A 216 -1.21 -12.59 -1.76
C VAL A 216 -0.26 -12.00 -2.81
N ASN A 217 0.26 -12.85 -3.71
CA ASN A 217 1.14 -12.42 -4.80
C ASN A 217 0.41 -11.48 -5.77
N ASP A 218 -0.80 -11.84 -6.21
CA ASP A 218 -1.64 -11.00 -7.07
C ASP A 218 -2.00 -9.67 -6.38
N ALA A 219 -2.39 -9.75 -5.11
CA ALA A 219 -2.70 -8.56 -4.31
C ALA A 219 -1.47 -7.65 -4.15
N ARG A 220 -0.27 -8.21 -3.97
CA ARG A 220 0.99 -7.46 -3.92
C ARG A 220 1.29 -6.79 -5.26
N GLU A 221 1.13 -7.51 -6.37
CA GLU A 221 1.40 -6.97 -7.71
C GLU A 221 0.44 -5.84 -8.07
N GLY A 222 -0.85 -6.02 -7.75
CA GLY A 222 -1.89 -5.01 -7.94
C GLY A 222 -1.84 -3.85 -6.96
N ALA A 223 -1.11 -3.95 -5.85
CA ALA A 223 -1.04 -2.90 -4.84
C ALA A 223 -0.43 -1.61 -5.38
N ARG A 224 -1.01 -0.46 -5.04
CA ARG A 224 -0.55 0.88 -5.42
C ARG A 224 -0.42 1.76 -4.19
N LYS A 225 0.51 2.72 -4.22
CA LYS A 225 0.69 3.69 -3.13
C LYS A 225 -0.40 4.75 -3.17
N ARG A 226 -0.95 5.05 -1.99
CA ARG A 226 -1.79 6.21 -1.73
C ARG A 226 -1.15 7.05 -0.63
N ALA A 227 -0.93 8.33 -0.90
CA ALA A 227 -0.39 9.25 0.11
C ALA A 227 -1.32 9.37 1.33
N ILE A 228 -0.74 9.40 2.52
CA ILE A 228 -1.42 9.61 3.80
C ILE A 228 -0.81 10.85 4.48
N GLY A 229 -1.62 11.89 4.64
CA GLY A 229 -1.16 13.16 5.17
C GLY A 229 -0.14 13.87 4.27
N THR A 230 0.60 14.81 4.85
CA THR A 230 1.60 15.64 4.14
C THR A 230 3.05 15.31 4.52
N ALA A 231 3.25 14.39 5.47
CA ALA A 231 4.58 14.06 6.04
C ALA A 231 5.25 12.85 5.33
N GLY A 232 4.81 12.50 4.12
CA GLY A 232 5.40 11.39 3.35
C GLY A 232 4.91 9.99 3.73
N GLY A 233 3.95 9.88 4.64
CA GLY A 233 3.28 8.61 4.93
C GLY A 233 2.50 8.09 3.72
N TRP A 234 2.43 6.76 3.56
CA TRP A 234 1.67 6.14 2.48
C TRP A 234 0.96 4.87 2.96
N GLY A 235 -0.11 4.51 2.28
CA GLY A 235 -0.85 3.28 2.45
C GLY A 235 -1.20 2.65 1.11
N LEU A 236 -1.97 1.58 1.14
CA LEU A 236 -2.42 0.90 -0.07
C LEU A 236 -3.70 1.55 -0.62
N ASP A 237 -3.73 1.76 -1.94
CA ASP A 237 -4.89 2.31 -2.64
C ASP A 237 -5.91 1.19 -2.93
N ARG A 238 -7.14 1.37 -2.46
CA ARG A 238 -8.26 0.43 -2.62
C ARG A 238 -9.24 0.83 -3.71
N ARG A 239 -8.95 1.91 -4.47
CA ARG A 239 -9.91 2.48 -5.42
C ARG A 239 -10.00 1.72 -6.73
N ASP A 240 -9.02 0.91 -7.06
CA ASP A 240 -9.06 0.07 -8.25
C ASP A 240 -9.93 -1.16 -7.99
N PRO A 241 -11.12 -1.26 -8.63
CA PRO A 241 -12.01 -2.41 -8.43
C PRO A 241 -11.55 -3.67 -9.16
N ALA A 242 -10.59 -3.55 -10.09
CA ALA A 242 -10.09 -4.67 -10.90
C ALA A 242 -9.16 -5.58 -10.11
N VAL A 243 -8.61 -5.09 -8.98
CA VAL A 243 -7.63 -5.83 -8.19
C VAL A 243 -8.12 -5.98 -6.74
N ASN A 244 -8.25 -7.23 -6.27
CA ASN A 244 -8.51 -7.50 -4.86
C ASN A 244 -7.20 -7.41 -4.07
N ILE A 245 -6.97 -6.28 -3.39
CA ILE A 245 -5.78 -6.09 -2.54
C ILE A 245 -5.99 -6.46 -1.07
N ALA A 246 -7.16 -7.01 -0.70
CA ALA A 246 -7.46 -7.37 0.69
C ALA A 246 -6.42 -8.33 1.30
N PRO A 247 -5.91 -9.37 0.59
CA PRO A 247 -4.85 -10.22 1.11
C PRO A 247 -3.59 -9.44 1.50
N MET A 248 -3.12 -8.54 0.65
CA MET A 248 -1.91 -7.75 0.94
C MET A 248 -2.14 -6.71 2.05
N VAL A 249 -3.34 -6.13 2.14
CA VAL A 249 -3.71 -5.28 3.28
C VAL A 249 -3.73 -6.09 4.56
N GLY A 250 -4.27 -7.30 4.54
CA GLY A 250 -4.23 -8.24 5.65
C GLY A 250 -2.81 -8.51 6.13
N VAL A 251 -1.88 -8.80 5.22
CA VAL A 251 -0.44 -8.99 5.51
C VAL A 251 0.15 -7.76 6.21
N VAL A 252 -0.08 -6.55 5.67
CA VAL A 252 0.40 -5.29 6.24
C VAL A 252 -0.11 -5.09 7.66
N LEU A 253 -1.40 -5.32 7.89
CA LEU A 253 -2.04 -5.16 9.20
C LEU A 253 -1.61 -6.24 10.18
N ALA A 254 -1.42 -7.50 9.76
CA ALA A 254 -0.93 -8.58 10.59
C ALA A 254 0.51 -8.29 11.06
N ARG A 255 1.38 -7.82 10.15
CA ARG A 255 2.75 -7.41 10.50
C ARG A 255 2.76 -6.24 11.49
N LEU A 256 1.89 -5.25 11.29
CA LEU A 256 1.69 -4.17 12.25
C LEU A 256 1.27 -4.70 13.62
N GLY A 257 0.23 -5.53 13.68
CA GLY A 257 -0.27 -6.13 14.92
C GLY A 257 0.80 -6.91 15.67
N ALA A 258 1.63 -7.67 14.95
CA ALA A 258 2.74 -8.39 15.52
C ALA A 258 3.76 -7.45 16.20
N SER A 259 4.03 -6.28 15.60
CA SER A 259 4.91 -5.26 16.21
C SER A 259 4.36 -4.68 17.53
N MET A 260 3.03 -4.63 17.68
CA MET A 260 2.39 -4.15 18.91
C MET A 260 2.53 -5.15 20.07
N ASN A 261 2.74 -6.42 19.76
CA ASN A 261 2.84 -7.50 20.74
C ASN A 261 4.30 -7.81 21.15
N GLN A 262 5.28 -7.15 20.53
CA GLN A 262 6.68 -7.31 20.92
C GLN A 262 6.90 -6.80 22.36
N ARG A 263 7.49 -7.63 23.22
CA ARG A 263 8.03 -7.16 24.49
C ARG A 263 9.32 -6.38 24.19
N PRO A 264 9.55 -5.23 24.84
CA PRO A 264 10.85 -4.58 24.74
C PRO A 264 11.91 -5.59 25.21
N THR A 265 12.90 -5.86 24.36
CA THR A 265 14.05 -6.65 24.75
C THR A 265 14.75 -5.94 25.89
N SER A 266 15.07 -6.66 26.96
CA SER A 266 15.66 -6.13 28.23
C SER A 266 17.03 -5.46 28.07
N SER A 267 17.54 -5.27 26.87
CA SER A 267 18.82 -4.63 26.58
C SER A 267 18.75 -3.09 26.47
N GLU A 268 17.57 -2.48 26.38
CA GLU A 268 17.44 -1.01 26.38
C GLU A 268 17.11 -0.38 27.74
N SER A 269 16.84 -1.18 28.77
CA SER A 269 16.51 -0.66 30.11
C SER A 269 17.72 -0.39 31.02
N VAL A 270 18.95 -0.49 30.49
CA VAL A 270 20.17 -0.22 31.29
C VAL A 270 20.97 0.88 30.61
N ARG A 271 20.59 2.12 30.79
CA ARG A 271 21.47 3.32 30.84
C ARG A 271 20.70 4.64 30.92
N GLU A 272 19.77 4.76 31.83
CA GLU A 272 19.55 6.04 32.50
C GLU A 272 19.95 5.89 33.98
N GLY A 273 21.26 5.81 34.17
CA GLY A 273 21.88 5.78 35.45
C GLY A 273 21.69 7.13 36.16
N ARG A 274 20.98 7.10 37.25
CA ARG A 274 20.98 8.13 38.26
C ARG A 274 22.41 8.60 38.54
N SER A 275 22.76 9.80 38.13
CA SER A 275 23.83 10.54 38.77
C SER A 275 23.28 11.09 40.08
N SER A 276 23.55 10.38 41.18
CA SER A 276 23.38 10.90 42.50
C SER A 276 24.45 11.95 42.72
N SER A 277 24.05 13.21 42.71
CA SER A 277 24.88 14.30 43.26
C SER A 277 25.13 14.08 44.75
N GLY A 278 26.37 13.77 45.09
CA GLY A 278 26.84 13.77 46.49
C GLY A 278 26.69 15.18 47.07
N ARG A 279 25.93 15.29 48.16
CA ARG A 279 26.00 16.41 49.07
C ARG A 279 27.22 16.20 49.94
N GLU A 280 28.28 16.99 49.71
CA GLU A 280 29.31 17.25 50.67
C GLU A 280 28.74 18.13 51.79
N SER A 281 28.72 17.63 53.01
CA SER A 281 28.43 18.38 54.23
C SER A 281 29.70 19.10 54.66
N ASP A 282 29.72 20.39 54.51
CA ASP A 282 30.76 21.29 55.04
C ASP A 282 30.48 21.53 56.52
N THR A 283 31.30 20.92 57.39
CA THR A 283 31.33 21.13 58.81
C THR A 283 32.29 22.31 59.10
N ARG A 284 31.75 23.47 59.33
CA ARG A 284 32.53 24.59 59.93
C ARG A 284 32.45 24.56 61.38
N GLU A 285 33.56 24.21 61.97
CA GLU A 285 33.92 24.43 63.42
C GLU A 285 33.91 25.92 63.68
N ALA A 286 33.19 26.30 64.80
CA ALA A 286 33.25 27.62 65.35
C ALA A 286 34.28 27.60 66.55
N VAL A 287 35.29 28.45 66.43
CA VAL A 287 36.12 28.84 67.61
C VAL A 287 36.08 30.36 67.75
N ARG A 288 35.54 30.76 68.89
CA ARG A 288 35.57 32.07 69.59
C ARG A 288 34.65 33.16 69.00
#